data_bb253d223ff0db2add97fcd7c8e215d0
#
_entry.id   bb253d223ff0db2add97fcd7c8e215d0
#
_cell.length_a   1.000
_cell.length_b   1.000
_cell.length_c   1.000
_cell.angle_alpha   90.00
_cell.angle_beta   90.00
_cell.angle_gamma   90.00
#
_symmetry.space_group_name_H-M   'P 1'
#
loop_
_entity.id
_entity.type
_entity.pdbx_description
1 polymer ?
#
loop_
_entity_poly.entity_id
_entity_poly.type
_entity_poly.pdbx_seq_one_letter_code
_entity_poly.pdbx_strand_id
1 'polypeptide(L)'
;MGMVGLHLFLIRYQGISSLRRTDEPEPTPEQNLANGGEPFFPHHFLKDSATMYVTLGVLVSLALLYPAHIGTPADPLSTPAGIKPEWYFLPAYQLLKYVPEVVGVNMPPLLLLILVLLPLAIDTSPERHPGRRPRVVTGWIVTSVLILGLGVLGHLSETTRTVLGTAYHVEVKGMPHVVEITDGEGQD
;
A
#
# COMPACT_ATOMS: atom_id res chain seq x y z
N MET A 1 -20.48 -6.06 5.98
CA MET A 1 -21.43 -6.21 4.84
C MET A 1 -22.21 -4.92 4.53
N GLY A 2 -22.78 -4.19 5.50
CA GLY A 2 -23.55 -2.96 5.25
C GLY A 2 -22.79 -1.84 4.52
N MET A 3 -21.52 -1.60 4.86
CA MET A 3 -20.70 -0.58 4.18
C MET A 3 -20.44 -0.89 2.71
N VAL A 4 -20.23 -2.16 2.35
CA VAL A 4 -20.06 -2.58 0.96
C VAL A 4 -21.36 -2.36 0.18
N GLY A 5 -22.52 -2.72 0.77
CA GLY A 5 -23.82 -2.47 0.17
C GLY A 5 -24.09 -0.98 -0.03
N LEU A 6 -23.79 -0.14 0.96
CA LEU A 6 -23.90 1.31 0.84
C LEU A 6 -22.99 1.86 -0.25
N HIS A 7 -21.74 1.39 -0.32
CA HIS A 7 -20.77 1.82 -1.34
C HIS A 7 -21.26 1.48 -2.75
N LEU A 8 -21.72 0.26 -2.98
CA LEU A 8 -22.28 -0.16 -4.27
C LEU A 8 -23.55 0.64 -4.63
N PHE A 9 -24.42 0.92 -3.64
CA PHE A 9 -25.58 1.76 -3.84
C PHE A 9 -25.20 3.18 -4.26
N LEU A 10 -24.21 3.79 -3.59
CA LEU A 10 -23.73 5.13 -3.92
C LEU A 10 -23.11 5.20 -5.31
N ILE A 11 -22.30 4.19 -5.71
CA ILE A 11 -21.75 4.12 -7.08
C ILE A 11 -22.90 4.03 -8.09
N ARG A 12 -23.92 3.21 -7.82
CA ARG A 12 -25.06 3.09 -8.71
C ARG A 12 -25.89 4.38 -8.79
N TYR A 13 -26.01 5.10 -7.69
CA TYR A 13 -26.76 6.36 -7.61
C TYR A 13 -26.02 7.51 -8.29
N GLN A 14 -24.72 7.66 -8.05
CA GLN A 14 -23.90 8.75 -8.62
C GLN A 14 -23.43 8.48 -10.06
N GLY A 15 -23.37 7.21 -10.46
CA GLY A 15 -22.79 6.79 -11.73
C GLY A 15 -21.26 6.80 -11.72
N ILE A 16 -20.67 6.38 -12.84
CA ILE A 16 -19.23 6.33 -13.06
C ILE A 16 -18.82 7.55 -13.89
N SER A 17 -17.81 8.29 -13.45
CA SER A 17 -17.29 9.42 -14.18
C SER A 17 -16.00 9.09 -14.91
N SER A 18 -15.89 9.50 -16.18
CA SER A 18 -14.66 9.38 -16.97
C SER A 18 -13.61 10.43 -16.56
N LEU A 19 -12.33 10.14 -16.85
CA LEU A 19 -11.20 11.07 -16.74
C LEU A 19 -11.24 12.09 -17.88
N ARG A 20 -12.20 12.99 -17.83
CA ARG A 20 -12.37 14.07 -18.81
C ARG A 20 -12.11 15.44 -18.19
N ARG A 21 -11.95 16.44 -19.04
CA ARG A 21 -11.87 17.83 -18.60
C ARG A 21 -13.25 18.32 -18.19
N THR A 22 -13.30 19.22 -17.22
CA THR A 22 -14.56 19.79 -16.71
C THR A 22 -15.32 20.59 -17.75
N ASP A 23 -14.62 21.12 -18.77
CA ASP A 23 -15.14 21.90 -19.88
C ASP A 23 -15.71 21.04 -21.03
N GLU A 24 -15.51 19.74 -21.00
CA GLU A 24 -16.02 18.82 -22.01
C GLU A 24 -17.43 18.33 -21.63
N PRO A 25 -18.40 18.35 -22.56
CA PRO A 25 -19.74 17.82 -22.31
C PRO A 25 -19.70 16.31 -22.06
N GLU A 26 -20.64 15.80 -21.25
CA GLU A 26 -20.76 14.36 -21.07
C GLU A 26 -21.18 13.67 -22.38
N PRO A 27 -20.40 12.70 -22.84
CA PRO A 27 -20.79 11.95 -24.03
C PRO A 27 -22.06 11.13 -23.74
N THR A 28 -22.95 11.09 -24.70
CA THR A 28 -24.12 10.21 -24.64
C THR A 28 -23.69 8.73 -24.62
N PRO A 29 -24.53 7.80 -24.12
CA PRO A 29 -24.22 6.38 -24.17
C PRO A 29 -23.86 5.88 -25.58
N GLU A 30 -24.50 6.42 -26.62
CA GLU A 30 -24.23 6.09 -28.03
C GLU A 30 -22.85 6.61 -28.45
N GLN A 31 -22.48 7.82 -28.08
CA GLN A 31 -21.17 8.39 -28.33
C GLN A 31 -20.06 7.63 -27.59
N ASN A 32 -20.34 7.16 -26.38
CA ASN A 32 -19.39 6.32 -25.62
C ASN A 32 -19.13 5.00 -26.36
N LEU A 33 -20.17 4.34 -26.88
CA LEU A 33 -19.99 3.12 -27.65
C LEU A 33 -19.25 3.39 -28.99
N ALA A 34 -19.58 4.48 -29.69
CA ALA A 34 -18.89 4.88 -30.91
C ALA A 34 -17.39 5.22 -30.69
N ASN A 35 -17.06 5.74 -29.51
CA ASN A 35 -15.68 6.10 -29.11
C ASN A 35 -14.90 4.90 -28.47
N GLY A 36 -15.32 3.67 -28.70
CA GLY A 36 -14.66 2.47 -28.23
C GLY A 36 -15.12 1.98 -26.85
N GLY A 37 -16.23 2.49 -26.36
CA GLY A 37 -16.92 1.92 -25.19
C GLY A 37 -17.44 0.51 -25.50
N GLU A 38 -17.43 -0.36 -24.51
CA GLU A 38 -17.92 -1.73 -24.64
C GLU A 38 -19.21 -1.92 -23.86
N PRO A 39 -20.20 -2.68 -24.40
CA PRO A 39 -21.36 -3.06 -23.64
C PRO A 39 -20.96 -3.96 -22.47
N PHE A 40 -21.60 -3.75 -21.32
CA PHE A 40 -21.28 -4.53 -20.12
C PHE A 40 -21.38 -6.03 -20.37
N PHE A 41 -22.48 -6.48 -20.96
CA PHE A 41 -22.69 -7.88 -21.29
C PHE A 41 -22.79 -8.09 -22.81
N PRO A 42 -22.07 -9.07 -23.37
CA PRO A 42 -21.19 -10.04 -22.72
C PRO A 42 -19.74 -9.58 -22.59
N HIS A 43 -19.30 -8.52 -23.28
CA HIS A 43 -17.89 -8.19 -23.52
C HIS A 43 -17.13 -7.84 -22.24
N HIS A 44 -17.60 -6.82 -21.50
CA HIS A 44 -16.92 -6.39 -20.27
C HIS A 44 -16.97 -7.49 -19.20
N PHE A 45 -18.14 -8.13 -19.03
CA PHE A 45 -18.30 -9.23 -18.10
C PHE A 45 -17.37 -10.42 -18.37
N LEU A 46 -17.17 -10.80 -19.63
CA LEU A 46 -16.27 -11.89 -19.97
C LEU A 46 -14.79 -11.52 -19.71
N LYS A 47 -14.40 -10.27 -19.99
CA LYS A 47 -13.04 -9.78 -19.68
C LYS A 47 -12.77 -9.79 -18.18
N ASP A 48 -13.70 -9.29 -17.39
CA ASP A 48 -13.58 -9.30 -15.93
C ASP A 48 -13.50 -10.73 -15.38
N SER A 49 -14.37 -11.61 -15.87
CA SER A 49 -14.37 -13.03 -15.47
C SER A 49 -13.04 -13.70 -15.83
N ALA A 50 -12.53 -13.48 -17.03
CA ALA A 50 -11.23 -14.01 -17.45
C ALA A 50 -10.09 -13.50 -16.56
N THR A 51 -10.09 -12.20 -16.25
CA THR A 51 -9.09 -11.59 -15.34
C THR A 51 -9.18 -12.19 -13.94
N MET A 52 -10.39 -12.39 -13.41
CA MET A 52 -10.58 -13.04 -12.11
C MET A 52 -10.03 -14.47 -12.10
N TYR A 53 -10.32 -15.27 -13.11
CA TYR A 53 -9.82 -16.66 -13.19
C TYR A 53 -8.31 -16.71 -13.34
N VAL A 54 -7.72 -15.84 -14.15
CA VAL A 54 -6.26 -15.75 -14.29
C VAL A 54 -5.62 -15.36 -12.95
N THR A 55 -6.15 -14.33 -12.29
CA THR A 55 -5.67 -13.89 -10.98
C THR A 55 -5.76 -14.99 -9.93
N LEU A 56 -6.91 -15.67 -9.86
CA LEU A 56 -7.10 -16.79 -8.95
C LEU A 56 -6.13 -17.94 -9.26
N GLY A 57 -5.96 -18.27 -10.53
CA GLY A 57 -5.00 -19.29 -10.97
C GLY A 57 -3.57 -18.96 -10.55
N VAL A 58 -3.12 -17.71 -10.73
CA VAL A 58 -1.80 -17.25 -10.28
C VAL A 58 -1.69 -17.34 -8.75
N LEU A 59 -2.67 -16.87 -7.99
CA LEU A 59 -2.64 -16.92 -6.52
C LEU A 59 -2.58 -18.36 -5.99
N VAL A 60 -3.39 -19.27 -6.54
CA VAL A 60 -3.38 -20.68 -6.16
C VAL A 60 -2.03 -21.33 -6.52
N SER A 61 -1.52 -21.02 -7.71
CA SER A 61 -0.20 -21.53 -8.13
C SER A 61 0.93 -21.06 -7.21
N LEU A 62 0.94 -19.77 -6.84
CA LEU A 62 1.91 -19.22 -5.90
C LEU A 62 1.79 -19.86 -4.52
N ALA A 63 0.58 -20.05 -4.01
CA ALA A 63 0.35 -20.69 -2.72
C ALA A 63 0.82 -22.15 -2.68
N LEU A 64 0.72 -22.86 -3.80
CA LEU A 64 1.22 -24.25 -3.91
C LEU A 64 2.73 -24.33 -4.09
N LEU A 65 3.33 -23.42 -4.87
CA LEU A 65 4.76 -23.40 -5.14
C LEU A 65 5.58 -22.84 -3.97
N TYR A 66 5.01 -21.90 -3.22
CA TYR A 66 5.64 -21.25 -2.08
C TYR A 66 4.71 -21.30 -0.86
N PRO A 67 4.51 -22.49 -0.28
CA PRO A 67 3.67 -22.62 0.91
C PRO A 67 4.30 -21.83 2.07
N ALA A 68 3.47 -21.13 2.84
CA ALA A 68 3.92 -20.44 4.03
C ALA A 68 4.47 -21.45 5.07
N HIS A 69 5.67 -21.18 5.58
CA HIS A 69 6.23 -21.99 6.64
C HIS A 69 5.45 -21.78 7.94
N ILE A 70 5.04 -22.90 8.55
CA ILE A 70 4.50 -22.89 9.91
C ILE A 70 5.70 -22.85 10.84
N GLY A 71 5.79 -21.79 11.64
CA GLY A 71 6.85 -21.66 12.65
C GLY A 71 6.71 -22.64 13.83
N THR A 72 7.61 -22.53 14.78
CA THR A 72 7.51 -23.26 16.06
C THR A 72 6.24 -22.87 16.82
N PRO A 73 5.68 -23.75 17.67
CA PRO A 73 4.55 -23.43 18.53
C PRO A 73 4.83 -22.13 19.30
N ALA A 74 3.82 -21.27 19.40
CA ALA A 74 3.94 -20.01 20.13
C ALA A 74 4.18 -20.26 21.62
N ASP A 75 5.22 -19.64 22.18
CA ASP A 75 5.46 -19.61 23.62
C ASP A 75 4.95 -18.27 24.16
N PRO A 76 3.92 -18.26 25.04
CA PRO A 76 3.36 -17.03 25.56
C PRO A 76 4.32 -16.26 26.48
N LEU A 77 5.39 -16.89 26.95
CA LEU A 77 6.39 -16.30 27.85
C LEU A 77 7.67 -15.85 27.14
N SER A 78 7.81 -16.16 25.86
CA SER A 78 9.02 -15.85 25.09
C SER A 78 8.66 -15.18 23.77
N THR A 79 9.11 -13.94 23.57
CA THR A 79 8.97 -13.25 22.31
C THR A 79 10.25 -13.45 21.49
N PRO A 80 10.18 -14.04 20.28
CA PRO A 80 11.34 -14.17 19.42
C PRO A 80 11.98 -12.81 19.12
N ALA A 81 13.31 -12.73 19.14
CA ALA A 81 14.03 -11.52 18.84
C ALA A 81 13.86 -11.11 17.34
N GLY A 82 13.81 -9.83 17.07
CA GLY A 82 13.79 -9.31 15.70
C GLY A 82 12.49 -9.51 14.93
N ILE A 83 11.36 -9.73 15.60
CA ILE A 83 10.06 -9.81 14.93
C ILE A 83 9.75 -8.49 14.26
N LYS A 84 9.46 -8.57 12.95
CA LYS A 84 8.98 -7.45 12.14
C LYS A 84 7.60 -7.76 11.59
N PRO A 85 6.77 -6.73 11.39
CA PRO A 85 5.50 -6.92 10.71
C PRO A 85 5.72 -7.25 9.22
N GLU A 86 4.66 -7.70 8.56
CA GLU A 86 4.63 -7.93 7.13
C GLU A 86 5.00 -6.66 6.33
N TRP A 87 5.51 -6.84 5.13
CA TRP A 87 6.09 -5.79 4.30
C TRP A 87 5.21 -4.54 4.13
N TYR A 88 3.89 -4.72 4.07
CA TYR A 88 2.94 -3.60 3.91
C TYR A 88 2.73 -2.78 5.19
N PHE A 89 3.10 -3.30 6.35
CA PHE A 89 3.11 -2.57 7.62
C PHE A 89 4.47 -1.96 7.96
N LEU A 90 5.54 -2.33 7.27
CA LEU A 90 6.89 -1.82 7.55
C LEU A 90 6.99 -0.28 7.54
N PRO A 91 6.33 0.45 6.63
CA PRO A 91 6.35 1.91 6.66
C PRO A 91 5.78 2.49 7.96
N ALA A 92 4.65 1.97 8.41
CA ALA A 92 4.03 2.40 9.66
C ALA A 92 4.89 2.01 10.88
N TYR A 93 5.40 0.78 10.89
CA TYR A 93 6.30 0.29 11.92
C TYR A 93 7.54 1.17 12.06
N GLN A 94 8.19 1.54 10.96
CA GLN A 94 9.35 2.41 10.99
C GLN A 94 8.99 3.83 11.45
N LEU A 95 7.88 4.36 10.98
CA LEU A 95 7.40 5.69 11.38
C LEU A 95 7.15 5.78 12.90
N LEU A 96 6.58 4.73 13.50
CA LEU A 96 6.33 4.68 14.95
C LEU A 96 7.61 4.77 15.79
N LYS A 97 8.77 4.41 15.25
CA LYS A 97 10.07 4.55 15.94
C LYS A 97 10.57 6.00 16.06
N TYR A 98 10.02 6.91 15.23
CA TYR A 98 10.41 8.32 15.22
C TYR A 98 9.47 9.22 16.01
N VAL A 99 8.25 8.75 16.28
CA VAL A 99 7.22 9.56 16.94
C VAL A 99 6.96 9.08 18.38
N PRO A 100 6.56 9.97 19.30
CA PRO A 100 6.16 9.58 20.63
C PRO A 100 4.95 8.63 20.58
N GLU A 101 4.84 7.73 21.55
CA GLU A 101 3.78 6.71 21.64
C GLU A 101 2.37 7.30 21.49
N VAL A 102 2.10 8.40 22.22
CA VAL A 102 0.80 9.09 22.17
C VAL A 102 0.45 9.55 20.74
N VAL A 103 1.42 10.04 20.01
CA VAL A 103 1.25 10.46 18.60
C VAL A 103 1.02 9.23 17.73
N GLY A 104 1.80 8.17 17.92
CA GLY A 104 1.70 6.93 17.15
C GLY A 104 0.33 6.29 17.24
N VAL A 105 -0.23 6.21 18.43
CA VAL A 105 -1.57 5.63 18.66
C VAL A 105 -2.68 6.44 18.00
N ASN A 106 -2.57 7.78 17.99
CA ASN A 106 -3.59 8.66 17.43
C ASN A 106 -3.44 8.92 15.92
N MET A 107 -2.30 8.57 15.34
CA MET A 107 -2.03 8.81 13.91
C MET A 107 -2.98 8.07 12.95
N PRO A 108 -3.27 6.75 13.10
CA PRO A 108 -4.15 6.04 12.19
C PRO A 108 -5.57 6.64 12.10
N PRO A 109 -6.27 6.90 13.22
CA PRO A 109 -7.59 7.52 13.16
C PRO A 109 -7.55 8.95 12.60
N LEU A 110 -6.50 9.73 12.90
CA LEU A 110 -6.33 11.07 12.35
C LEU A 110 -6.09 11.03 10.83
N LEU A 111 -5.26 10.09 10.35
CA LEU A 111 -5.03 9.90 8.92
C LEU A 111 -6.32 9.51 8.20
N LEU A 112 -7.10 8.59 8.78
CA LEU A 112 -8.39 8.21 8.23
C LEU A 112 -9.34 9.41 8.14
N LEU A 113 -9.40 10.24 9.19
CA LEU A 113 -10.20 11.46 9.20
C LEU A 113 -9.74 12.43 8.09
N ILE A 114 -8.44 12.65 7.93
CA ILE A 114 -7.88 13.49 6.86
C ILE A 114 -8.27 12.94 5.49
N LEU A 115 -8.18 11.63 5.26
CA LEU A 115 -8.56 11.01 3.99
C LEU A 115 -10.05 11.19 3.67
N VAL A 116 -10.92 11.12 4.69
CA VAL A 116 -12.37 11.39 4.53
C VAL A 116 -12.64 12.87 4.24
N LEU A 117 -11.95 13.77 4.92
CA LEU A 117 -12.13 15.21 4.75
C LEU A 117 -11.47 15.76 3.49
N LEU A 118 -10.48 15.04 2.92
CA LEU A 118 -9.74 15.51 1.76
C LEU A 118 -10.64 15.89 0.58
N PRO A 119 -11.57 15.06 0.10
CA PRO A 119 -12.47 15.41 -0.99
C PRO A 119 -13.58 16.38 -0.57
N LEU A 120 -13.90 16.47 0.72
CA LEU A 120 -15.02 17.27 1.22
C LEU A 120 -14.63 18.73 1.54
N ALA A 121 -13.42 18.94 2.05
CA ALA A 121 -13.01 20.25 2.57
C ALA A 121 -11.68 20.75 2.02
N ILE A 122 -10.76 19.83 1.64
CA ILE A 122 -9.39 20.22 1.24
C ILE A 122 -9.29 20.35 -0.27
N ASP A 123 -9.87 19.40 -1.01
CA ASP A 123 -9.79 19.32 -2.45
C ASP A 123 -11.19 19.26 -3.09
N THR A 124 -11.84 20.38 -3.13
CA THR A 124 -13.19 20.56 -3.68
C THR A 124 -13.20 20.83 -5.19
N SER A 125 -12.05 20.73 -5.86
CA SER A 125 -11.95 20.99 -7.30
C SER A 125 -12.77 19.98 -8.12
N PRO A 126 -13.61 20.41 -9.06
CA PRO A 126 -14.32 19.51 -9.96
C PRO A 126 -13.41 18.90 -11.04
N GLU A 127 -12.20 19.42 -11.20
CA GLU A 127 -11.25 18.96 -12.20
C GLU A 127 -10.75 17.54 -11.87
N ARG A 128 -10.81 16.63 -12.83
CA ARG A 128 -10.43 15.22 -12.67
C ARG A 128 -9.16 14.84 -13.42
N HIS A 129 -8.77 15.66 -14.40
CA HIS A 129 -7.61 15.37 -15.21
C HIS A 129 -6.30 15.62 -14.43
N PRO A 130 -5.42 14.61 -14.26
CA PRO A 130 -4.21 14.73 -13.43
C PRO A 130 -3.25 15.84 -13.91
N GLY A 131 -3.16 16.08 -15.22
CA GLY A 131 -2.31 17.15 -15.77
C GLY A 131 -2.73 18.56 -15.35
N ARG A 132 -3.97 18.76 -14.94
CA ARG A 132 -4.48 20.05 -14.43
C ARG A 132 -4.45 20.15 -12.89
N ARG A 133 -3.96 19.11 -12.23
CA ARG A 133 -3.88 19.01 -10.76
C ARG A 133 -2.45 18.72 -10.28
N PRO A 134 -1.45 19.49 -10.69
CA PRO A 134 -0.06 19.18 -10.39
C PRO A 134 0.22 19.11 -8.88
N ARG A 135 -0.43 19.95 -8.05
CA ARG A 135 -0.23 19.94 -6.59
C ARG A 135 -0.68 18.62 -5.97
N VAL A 136 -1.83 18.10 -6.39
CA VAL A 136 -2.38 16.83 -5.89
C VAL A 136 -1.49 15.67 -6.34
N VAL A 137 -1.12 15.65 -7.62
CA VAL A 137 -0.23 14.63 -8.19
C VAL A 137 1.13 14.63 -7.49
N THR A 138 1.73 15.81 -7.31
CA THR A 138 3.00 15.94 -6.58
C THR A 138 2.86 15.47 -5.13
N GLY A 139 1.78 15.83 -4.45
CA GLY A 139 1.51 15.36 -3.09
C GLY A 139 1.45 13.84 -2.99
N TRP A 140 0.76 13.18 -3.92
CA TRP A 140 0.71 11.72 -3.98
C TRP A 140 2.06 11.08 -4.28
N ILE A 141 2.84 11.64 -5.21
CA ILE A 141 4.19 11.16 -5.53
C ILE A 141 5.09 11.26 -4.29
N VAL A 142 5.12 12.42 -3.63
CA VAL A 142 5.94 12.62 -2.42
C VAL A 142 5.53 11.65 -1.32
N THR A 143 4.23 11.50 -1.07
CA THR A 143 3.72 10.55 -0.06
C THR A 143 4.12 9.11 -0.40
N SER A 144 4.00 8.71 -1.66
CA SER A 144 4.40 7.36 -2.10
C SER A 144 5.90 7.11 -1.92
N VAL A 145 6.75 8.09 -2.27
CA VAL A 145 8.21 8.01 -2.07
C VAL A 145 8.55 7.90 -0.58
N LEU A 146 7.89 8.68 0.28
CA LEU A 146 8.07 8.59 1.73
C LEU A 146 7.66 7.23 2.30
N ILE A 147 6.51 6.71 1.87
CA ILE A 147 6.03 5.37 2.30
C ILE A 147 7.03 4.28 1.86
N LEU A 148 7.48 4.32 0.61
CA LEU A 148 8.48 3.38 0.11
C LEU A 148 9.80 3.50 0.87
N GLY A 149 10.28 4.72 1.09
CA GLY A 149 11.51 4.97 1.87
C GLY A 149 11.42 4.43 3.29
N LEU A 150 10.31 4.70 3.99
CA LEU A 150 10.06 4.15 5.32
C LEU A 150 9.97 2.61 5.30
N GLY A 151 9.37 2.04 4.26
CA GLY A 151 9.30 0.58 4.09
C GLY A 151 10.68 -0.06 3.95
N VAL A 152 11.55 0.54 3.13
CA VAL A 152 12.94 0.10 2.96
C VAL A 152 13.72 0.23 4.27
N LEU A 153 13.61 1.38 4.96
CA LEU A 153 14.25 1.58 6.25
C LEU A 153 13.75 0.59 7.30
N GLY A 154 12.45 0.31 7.34
CA GLY A 154 11.86 -0.70 8.23
C GLY A 154 12.35 -2.12 7.94
N HIS A 155 12.56 -2.44 6.67
CA HIS A 155 13.14 -3.72 6.28
C HIS A 155 14.61 -3.84 6.70
N LEU A 156 15.39 -2.78 6.53
CA LEU A 156 16.83 -2.75 6.84
C LEU A 156 17.12 -2.57 8.34
N SER A 157 16.26 -1.88 9.08
CA SER A 157 16.48 -1.62 10.51
C SER A 157 16.66 -2.92 11.31
N GLU A 158 17.54 -2.90 12.32
CA GLU A 158 17.84 -4.06 13.17
C GLU A 158 18.36 -5.29 12.40
N THR A 159 19.00 -5.07 11.25
CA THR A 159 19.64 -6.13 10.49
C THR A 159 21.12 -5.82 10.27
N THR A 160 21.93 -6.88 10.29
CA THR A 160 23.34 -6.80 9.89
C THR A 160 23.45 -7.25 8.44
N ARG A 161 24.11 -6.46 7.61
CA ARG A 161 24.35 -6.75 6.20
C ARG A 161 25.83 -6.59 5.87
N THR A 162 26.39 -7.55 5.17
CA THR A 162 27.77 -7.45 4.68
C THR A 162 27.75 -6.90 3.26
N VAL A 163 28.41 -5.78 3.05
CA VAL A 163 28.56 -5.13 1.74
C VAL A 163 30.05 -4.95 1.48
N LEU A 164 30.54 -5.51 0.37
CA LEU A 164 31.96 -5.43 -0.02
C LEU A 164 32.94 -5.86 1.10
N GLY A 165 32.61 -6.87 1.88
CA GLY A 165 33.45 -7.40 2.96
C GLY A 165 33.36 -6.62 4.29
N THR A 166 32.58 -5.55 4.36
CA THR A 166 32.35 -4.80 5.59
C THR A 166 30.95 -5.08 6.12
N ALA A 167 30.85 -5.41 7.40
CA ALA A 167 29.55 -5.62 8.04
C ALA A 167 29.00 -4.28 8.55
N TYR A 168 27.77 -4.01 8.19
CA TYR A 168 27.00 -2.86 8.64
C TYR A 168 25.79 -3.35 9.44
N HIS A 169 25.68 -2.87 10.65
CA HIS A 169 24.43 -3.01 11.43
C HIS A 169 23.59 -1.75 11.25
N VAL A 170 22.33 -1.92 10.91
CA VAL A 170 21.39 -0.81 10.79
C VAL A 170 20.62 -0.70 12.10
N GLU A 171 20.84 0.39 12.82
CA GLU A 171 20.15 0.65 14.10
C GLU A 171 18.63 0.74 13.95
N VAL A 172 17.92 0.75 15.07
CA VAL A 172 16.46 0.86 15.17
C VAL A 172 15.89 2.00 14.32
N LYS A 173 16.61 3.15 14.28
CA LYS A 173 16.18 4.32 13.49
C LYS A 173 16.65 4.32 12.03
N GLY A 174 17.32 3.25 11.58
CA GLY A 174 17.76 3.12 10.20
C GLY A 174 19.13 3.73 9.89
N MET A 175 19.91 4.11 10.93
CA MET A 175 21.29 4.59 10.74
C MET A 175 22.22 3.39 10.63
N PRO A 176 22.99 3.25 9.53
CA PRO A 176 23.98 2.21 9.40
C PRO A 176 25.27 2.57 10.16
N HIS A 177 25.84 1.61 10.88
CA HIS A 177 27.20 1.73 11.42
C HIS A 177 27.98 0.45 11.16
N VAL A 178 29.29 0.58 11.09
CA VAL A 178 30.20 -0.55 10.86
C VAL A 178 30.31 -1.38 12.13
N VAL A 179 30.17 -2.69 11.99
CA VAL A 179 30.33 -3.64 13.10
C VAL A 179 31.47 -4.58 12.76
N GLU A 180 32.43 -4.72 13.67
CA GLU A 180 33.41 -5.80 13.58
C GLU A 180 32.68 -7.11 13.84
N ILE A 181 32.73 -8.01 12.86
CA ILE A 181 32.27 -9.40 13.07
C ILE A 181 33.37 -10.05 13.89
N THR A 182 33.24 -10.10 15.19
CA THR A 182 33.98 -11.04 16.01
C THR A 182 33.44 -12.43 15.65
N ASP A 183 34.22 -13.19 14.89
CA ASP A 183 33.98 -14.61 14.71
C ASP A 183 33.90 -15.23 16.10
N GLY A 184 32.71 -15.68 16.45
CA GLY A 184 32.45 -16.36 17.70
C GLY A 184 33.14 -17.73 17.72
N GLU A 185 34.44 -17.73 17.83
CA GLU A 185 35.17 -18.91 18.31
C GLU A 185 35.07 -18.93 19.84
N GLY A 186 34.39 -19.92 20.33
CA GLY A 186 34.53 -20.38 21.71
C GLY A 186 33.40 -20.06 22.65
N GLN A 187 32.40 -20.88 22.66
CA GLN A 187 31.86 -21.43 23.89
C GLN A 187 31.47 -22.88 23.65
N ASP A 188 32.37 -23.74 24.17
CA ASP A 188 32.12 -25.17 24.43
C ASP A 188 30.94 -25.39 25.38
#